data_29485041369a4c88866a016cae0bbe5c
#
_entry.id   29485041369a4c88866a016cae0bbe5c
#
_cell.length_a   1.000
_cell.length_b   1.000
_cell.length_c   1.000
_cell.angle_alpha   90.00
_cell.angle_beta   90.00
_cell.angle_gamma   90.00
#
_symmetry.space_group_name_H-M   'P 1'
#
loop_
_entity.id
_entity.type
_entity.pdbx_description
1 polymer ?
#
loop_
_entity_poly.entity_id
_entity_poly.type
_entity_poly.pdbx_seq_one_letter_code
_entity_poly.pdbx_strand_id
1 'polypeptide(L)' 'MAEDIRWQQRFANYKKALGQLNRFIEKGELNEFEEQGLIKAFEYTYELGWKTLQDFLRSKGYDD' A
#
# COMPACT_ATOMS: atom_id res chain seq x y z
N MET A 1 -4.65 18.83 -11.19
CA MET A 1 -4.26 19.31 -9.88
C MET A 1 -3.17 18.44 -9.30
N ALA A 2 -2.16 19.04 -8.72
CA ALA A 2 -1.00 18.29 -8.19
C ALA A 2 -1.41 17.30 -7.10
N GLU A 3 -2.36 17.68 -6.26
CA GLU A 3 -2.82 16.81 -5.18
C GLU A 3 -3.54 15.58 -5.68
N ASP A 4 -4.34 15.72 -6.74
CA ASP A 4 -5.04 14.59 -7.35
C ASP A 4 -4.05 13.62 -7.96
N ILE A 5 -3.00 14.14 -8.59
CA ILE A 5 -1.95 13.31 -9.18
C ILE A 5 -1.21 12.54 -8.07
N ARG A 6 -0.96 13.21 -6.94
CA ARG A 6 -0.22 12.59 -5.84
C ARG A 6 -0.94 11.36 -5.29
N TRP A 7 -2.23 11.48 -4.96
CA TRP A 7 -2.95 10.35 -4.40
C TRP A 7 -3.11 9.23 -5.42
N GLN A 8 -3.26 9.57 -6.69
CA GLN A 8 -3.36 8.57 -7.76
C GLN A 8 -2.06 7.78 -7.90
N GLN A 9 -0.92 8.45 -7.82
CA GLN A 9 0.39 7.80 -7.88
C GLN A 9 0.58 6.89 -6.68
N ARG A 10 0.22 7.35 -5.49
CA ARG A 10 0.30 6.53 -4.29
C ARG A 10 -0.63 5.33 -4.36
N PHE A 11 -1.82 5.54 -4.90
CA PHE A 11 -2.77 4.45 -5.08
C PHE A 11 -2.22 3.39 -6.04
N ALA A 12 -1.57 3.79 -7.12
CA ALA A 12 -0.94 2.85 -8.04
C ALA A 12 0.14 2.03 -7.34
N ASN A 13 0.97 2.67 -6.51
CA ASN A 13 1.99 1.99 -5.73
C ASN A 13 1.38 1.05 -4.70
N TYR A 14 0.28 1.47 -4.08
CA TYR A 14 -0.47 0.64 -3.14
C TYR A 14 -0.98 -0.63 -3.80
N LYS A 15 -1.54 -0.52 -5.00
CA LYS A 15 -2.02 -1.69 -5.74
C LYS A 15 -0.89 -2.67 -6.06
N LYS A 16 0.30 -2.15 -6.42
CA LYS A 16 1.47 -3.00 -6.65
C LYS A 16 1.89 -3.71 -5.37
N ALA A 17 1.88 -2.99 -4.24
CA ALA A 17 2.24 -3.58 -2.95
C ALA A 17 1.25 -4.67 -2.56
N LEU A 18 -0.04 -4.46 -2.80
CA LEU A 18 -1.07 -5.47 -2.57
C LEU A 18 -0.82 -6.72 -3.42
N GLY A 19 -0.40 -6.53 -4.66
CA GLY A 19 -0.08 -7.64 -5.55
C GLY A 19 1.06 -8.49 -5.00
N GLN A 20 2.10 -7.86 -4.46
CA GLN A 20 3.20 -8.57 -3.84
C GLN A 20 2.76 -9.31 -2.58
N LEU A 21 1.94 -8.68 -1.77
CA LEU A 21 1.38 -9.30 -0.57
C LEU A 21 0.57 -10.55 -0.93
N ASN A 22 -0.25 -10.45 -1.97
CA ASN A 22 -1.04 -11.57 -2.45
C ASN A 22 -0.17 -12.75 -2.91
N ARG A 23 0.97 -12.47 -3.53
CA ARG A 23 1.89 -13.53 -3.96
C ARG A 23 2.38 -14.34 -2.78
N PHE A 24 2.71 -13.69 -1.66
CA PHE A 24 3.11 -14.41 -0.45
C PHE A 24 1.97 -15.28 0.06
N ILE A 25 0.76 -14.72 0.09
CA ILE A 25 -0.43 -15.43 0.59
C ILE A 25 -0.73 -16.65 -0.30
N GLU A 26 -0.67 -16.48 -1.61
CA GLU A 26 -0.95 -17.55 -2.57
C GLU A 26 0.06 -18.68 -2.49
N LYS A 27 1.29 -18.37 -2.16
CA LYS A 27 2.32 -19.39 -2.02
C LYS A 27 2.00 -20.36 -0.89
N GLY A 28 1.38 -19.87 0.17
CA GLY A 28 0.95 -20.70 1.29
C GLY A 28 2.06 -21.00 2.28
N GLU A 29 2.88 -22.00 1.98
CA GLU A 29 4.00 -22.33 2.86
C GLU A 29 5.17 -21.39 2.63
N LEU A 30 5.58 -20.71 3.69
CA LEU A 30 6.67 -19.74 3.64
C LEU A 30 7.81 -20.20 4.53
N ASN A 31 9.05 -20.05 4.06
CA ASN A 31 10.20 -20.24 4.92
C ASN A 31 10.40 -19.00 5.80
N GLU A 32 11.37 -19.08 6.69
CA GLU A 32 11.61 -18.00 7.65
C GLU A 32 11.90 -16.66 6.99
N PHE A 33 12.69 -16.65 5.93
CA PHE A 33 13.01 -15.42 5.22
C PHE A 33 11.78 -14.86 4.51
N GLU A 34 10.96 -15.73 3.95
CA GLU A 34 9.73 -15.31 3.28
C GLU A 34 8.72 -14.75 4.28
N GLU A 35 8.65 -15.32 5.46
CA GLU A 35 7.80 -14.77 6.53
C GLU A 35 8.22 -13.35 6.90
N GLN A 36 9.53 -13.11 7.01
CA GLN A 36 10.04 -11.77 7.27
C GLN A 36 9.69 -10.81 6.14
N GLY A 37 9.82 -11.28 4.92
CA GLY A 37 9.43 -10.49 3.75
C GLY A 37 7.95 -10.15 3.75
N LEU A 38 7.10 -11.09 4.15
CA LEU A 38 5.66 -10.87 4.25
C LEU A 38 5.34 -9.80 5.28
N ILE A 39 5.99 -9.85 6.45
CA ILE A 39 5.77 -8.86 7.49
C ILE A 39 6.13 -7.46 7.00
N LYS A 40 7.29 -7.32 6.35
CA LYS A 40 7.72 -6.04 5.82
C LYS A 40 6.80 -5.55 4.70
N ALA A 41 6.37 -6.46 3.83
CA ALA A 41 5.43 -6.12 2.76
C ALA A 41 4.10 -5.64 3.33
N PHE A 42 3.64 -6.26 4.40
CA PHE A 42 2.41 -5.86 5.07
C PHE A 42 2.54 -4.46 5.66
N GLU A 43 3.63 -4.18 6.35
CA GLU A 43 3.87 -2.86 6.95
C GLU A 43 3.92 -1.77 5.88
N TYR A 44 4.66 -2.02 4.81
CA TYR A 44 4.79 -1.08 3.70
C TYR A 44 3.44 -0.82 3.03
N THR A 45 2.68 -1.89 2.78
CA THR A 45 1.37 -1.79 2.16
C THR A 45 0.40 -1.00 3.03
N TYR A 46 0.43 -1.26 4.33
CA TYR A 46 -0.41 -0.53 5.29
C TYR A 46 -0.10 0.97 5.26
N GLU A 47 1.17 1.33 5.28
CA GLU A 47 1.56 2.74 5.24
C GLU A 47 1.13 3.42 3.95
N LEU A 48 1.32 2.75 2.82
CA LEU A 48 0.89 3.30 1.53
C LEU A 48 -0.62 3.51 1.49
N GLY A 49 -1.37 2.52 1.98
CA GLY A 49 -2.82 2.63 2.02
C GLY A 49 -3.28 3.81 2.86
N TRP A 50 -2.68 3.98 4.03
CA TRP A 50 -3.02 5.07 4.93
C TRP A 50 -2.70 6.43 4.30
N LYS A 51 -1.51 6.57 3.72
CA LYS A 51 -1.10 7.82 3.09
C LYS A 51 -1.94 8.15 1.86
N THR A 52 -2.29 7.12 1.09
CA THR A 52 -3.16 7.28 -0.07
C THR A 52 -4.53 7.81 0.37
N LEU A 53 -5.07 7.24 1.41
CA LEU A 53 -6.36 7.68 1.95
C LEU A 53 -6.30 9.14 2.42
N GLN A 54 -5.24 9.50 3.14
CA GLN A 54 -5.07 10.88 3.59
C GLN A 54 -5.02 11.85 2.43
N ASP A 55 -4.23 11.53 1.40
CA ASP A 55 -4.11 12.39 0.24
C ASP A 55 -5.42 12.51 -0.52
N PHE A 56 -6.14 11.39 -0.64
CA PHE A 56 -7.44 11.38 -1.29
C PHE A 56 -8.43 12.28 -0.56
N LEU A 57 -8.50 12.15 0.76
CA LEU A 57 -9.40 12.96 1.57
C LEU A 57 -9.07 14.44 1.48
N ARG A 58 -7.80 14.79 1.47
CA ARG A 58 -7.39 16.18 1.28
C ARG A 58 -7.82 16.71 -0.07
N SER A 59 -7.71 15.90 -1.12
CA SER A 59 -8.11 16.32 -2.45
C SER A 59 -9.62 16.58 -2.54
N LYS A 60 -10.38 16.00 -1.63
CA LYS A 60 -11.84 16.19 -1.55
C LYS A 60 -12.25 17.23 -0.53
N GLY A 61 -11.29 17.91 0.07
CA GLY A 61 -11.58 18.98 1.03
C GLY A 61 -11.71 18.56 2.47
N TYR A 62 -11.46 17.29 2.79
CA TYR A 62 -11.46 16.82 4.18
C TYR A 62 -10.08 17.03 4.76
N ASP A 63 -9.88 18.17 5.35
CA ASP A 63 -8.59 18.55 5.88
C ASP A 63 -8.73 18.96 7.34
N ASP A 64 -8.00 18.31 8.22
CA ASP A 64 -7.99 18.64 9.64
C ASP A 64 -6.85 19.56 9.97
#